data_b7609eb515fac47174db03401506cdff
#
_entry.id   b7609eb515fac47174db03401506cdff
#
_cell.length_a   1.000
_cell.length_b   1.000
_cell.length_c   1.000
_cell.angle_alpha   90.00
_cell.angle_beta   90.00
_cell.angle_gamma   90.00
#
_symmetry.space_group_name_H-M   'P 1'
#
loop_
_entity.id
_entity.type
_entity.pdbx_description
1 polymer ?
#
loop_
_entity_poly.entity_id
_entity_poly.type
_entity_poly.pdbx_seq_one_letter_code
_entity_poly.pdbx_strand_id
1 'polypeptide(L)'
;MEPMYLSIQPKKTGERIRKLLLEKGYTIREIQGAFGFENPQAIYKWLSGKSLPSIDNFIILSRLLHTSIEDILVIDGDISYYIGNFISYVIKASGRMRTAAYNEDVASDGHRR
;
A
#
# COMPACT_ATOMS: atom_id res chain seq x y z
N MET A 1 7.71 -9.76 -28.12
CA MET A 1 7.67 -9.61 -26.67
C MET A 1 6.83 -10.71 -26.09
N GLU A 2 7.28 -11.32 -25.00
CA GLU A 2 6.51 -12.36 -24.36
C GLU A 2 5.46 -11.79 -23.44
N PRO A 3 4.33 -12.46 -23.27
CA PRO A 3 3.30 -11.95 -22.37
C PRO A 3 3.78 -11.92 -20.93
N MET A 4 3.26 -10.97 -20.18
CA MET A 4 3.55 -10.85 -18.76
C MET A 4 2.34 -11.37 -18.01
N TYR A 5 2.59 -12.19 -17.01
CA TYR A 5 1.51 -12.78 -16.22
C TYR A 5 1.56 -12.23 -14.80
N LEU A 6 0.85 -11.13 -14.62
CA LEU A 6 0.77 -10.47 -13.32
C LEU A 6 -0.66 -10.55 -12.81
N SER A 7 -0.82 -10.69 -11.54
CA SER A 7 -2.15 -10.64 -10.95
C SER A 7 -2.07 -9.94 -9.60
N ILE A 8 -3.12 -9.20 -9.27
CA ILE A 8 -3.22 -8.58 -7.98
C ILE A 8 -3.69 -9.63 -7.00
N GLN A 9 -3.09 -9.66 -5.80
CA GLN A 9 -3.48 -10.57 -4.72
C GLN A 9 -4.46 -9.83 -3.82
N PRO A 10 -5.78 -10.08 -3.94
CA PRO A 10 -6.75 -9.27 -3.19
C PRO A 10 -6.60 -9.39 -1.68
N LYS A 11 -6.37 -10.60 -1.20
CA LYS A 11 -6.27 -10.82 0.24
C LYS A 11 -5.04 -10.14 0.81
N LYS A 12 -3.90 -10.28 0.16
CA LYS A 12 -2.68 -9.65 0.63
C LYS A 12 -2.74 -8.13 0.49
N THR A 13 -3.41 -7.65 -0.55
CA THR A 13 -3.63 -6.21 -0.70
C THR A 13 -4.49 -5.70 0.45
N GLY A 14 -5.53 -6.44 0.83
CA GLY A 14 -6.37 -6.07 1.96
C GLY A 14 -5.59 -6.02 3.27
N GLU A 15 -4.70 -7.00 3.46
CA GLU A 15 -3.83 -7.01 4.65
C GLU A 15 -2.92 -5.80 4.66
N ARG A 16 -2.40 -5.43 3.49
CA ARG A 16 -1.53 -4.26 3.40
C ARG A 16 -2.29 -2.97 3.69
N ILE A 17 -3.52 -2.85 3.18
CA ILE A 17 -4.35 -1.69 3.47
C ILE A 17 -4.58 -1.59 4.98
N ARG A 18 -4.91 -2.72 5.61
CA ARG A 18 -5.14 -2.72 7.05
C ARG A 18 -3.88 -2.27 7.81
N LYS A 19 -2.73 -2.76 7.40
CA LYS A 19 -1.48 -2.39 8.05
C LYS A 19 -1.22 -0.89 7.91
N LEU A 20 -1.45 -0.35 6.72
CA LEU A 20 -1.24 1.07 6.48
C LEU A 20 -2.21 1.93 7.31
N LEU A 21 -3.46 1.50 7.42
CA LEU A 21 -4.44 2.22 8.24
C LEU A 21 -3.98 2.25 9.70
N LEU A 22 -3.50 1.12 10.21
CA LEU A 22 -3.02 1.04 11.58
C LEU A 22 -1.79 1.93 11.78
N GLU A 23 -0.87 1.90 10.83
CA GLU A 23 0.34 2.72 10.93
C GLU A 23 0.02 4.21 10.94
N LYS A 24 -1.01 4.61 10.20
CA LYS A 24 -1.40 6.01 10.14
C LYS A 24 -2.37 6.39 11.27
N GLY A 25 -2.81 5.42 12.05
CA GLY A 25 -3.72 5.69 13.15
C GLY A 25 -5.16 5.93 12.76
N TYR A 26 -5.57 5.48 11.58
CA TYR A 26 -6.94 5.65 11.14
C TYR A 26 -7.84 4.53 11.64
N THR A 27 -9.04 4.88 12.03
CA THR A 27 -10.08 3.91 12.36
C THR A 27 -10.95 3.68 11.12
N ILE A 28 -11.67 2.57 11.13
CA ILE A 28 -12.61 2.26 10.04
C ILE A 28 -13.67 3.37 9.92
N ARG A 29 -14.12 3.90 11.06
CA ARG A 29 -15.12 4.96 11.04
C ARG A 29 -14.59 6.21 10.34
N GLU A 30 -13.34 6.55 10.61
CA GLU A 30 -12.73 7.71 9.97
C GLU A 30 -12.62 7.52 8.46
N ILE A 31 -12.24 6.32 8.04
CA ILE A 31 -12.13 6.01 6.63
C ILE A 31 -13.51 6.02 5.98
N GLN A 32 -14.50 5.45 6.65
CA GLN A 32 -15.88 5.49 6.16
C GLN A 32 -16.33 6.94 5.92
N GLY A 33 -16.03 7.82 6.86
CA GLY A 33 -16.37 9.22 6.72
C GLY A 33 -15.64 9.89 5.57
N ALA A 34 -14.35 9.58 5.41
CA ALA A 34 -13.57 10.18 4.34
C ALA A 34 -14.08 9.77 2.96
N PHE A 35 -14.61 8.55 2.82
CA PHE A 35 -15.17 8.09 1.57
C PHE A 35 -16.64 8.50 1.39
N GLY A 36 -17.28 8.98 2.43
CA GLY A 36 -18.71 9.32 2.37
C GLY A 36 -19.61 8.11 2.27
N PHE A 37 -19.16 6.95 2.77
CA PHE A 37 -19.97 5.75 2.72
C PHE A 37 -20.99 5.73 3.85
N GLU A 38 -22.20 5.22 3.55
CA GLU A 38 -23.24 5.12 4.56
C GLU A 38 -22.95 4.05 5.59
N ASN A 39 -22.15 3.04 5.21
CA ASN A 39 -21.77 1.95 6.11
C ASN A 39 -20.38 1.47 5.73
N PRO A 40 -19.73 0.69 6.59
CA PRO A 40 -18.34 0.28 6.33
C PRO A 40 -18.18 -1.01 5.53
N GLN A 41 -19.26 -1.53 4.93
CA GLN A 41 -19.18 -2.84 4.30
C GLN A 41 -18.15 -2.93 3.18
N ALA A 42 -18.07 -1.90 2.34
CA ALA A 42 -17.08 -1.93 1.25
C ALA A 42 -15.66 -2.00 1.80
N ILE A 43 -15.41 -1.25 2.88
CA ILE A 43 -14.08 -1.24 3.50
C ILE A 43 -13.74 -2.63 4.04
N TYR A 44 -14.68 -3.28 4.72
CA TYR A 44 -14.45 -4.62 5.22
C TYR A 44 -14.21 -5.63 4.10
N LYS A 45 -14.87 -5.46 2.96
CA LYS A 45 -14.63 -6.32 1.80
C LYS A 45 -13.22 -6.15 1.27
N TRP A 46 -12.71 -4.90 1.26
CA TRP A 46 -11.34 -4.66 0.84
C TRP A 46 -10.36 -5.33 1.80
N LEU A 47 -10.58 -5.14 3.10
CA LEU A 47 -9.64 -5.66 4.11
C LEU A 47 -9.62 -7.19 4.15
N SER A 48 -10.73 -7.83 3.82
CA SER A 48 -10.81 -9.28 3.81
C SER A 48 -10.40 -9.89 2.47
N GLY A 49 -10.21 -9.06 1.45
CA GLY A 49 -9.86 -9.55 0.13
C GLY A 49 -11.04 -10.05 -0.68
N LYS A 50 -12.27 -9.81 -0.22
CA LYS A 50 -13.43 -10.22 -0.99
C LYS A 50 -13.57 -9.41 -2.26
N SER A 51 -13.18 -8.16 -2.23
CA SER A 51 -13.16 -7.31 -3.40
C SER A 51 -12.05 -6.30 -3.27
N LEU A 52 -11.61 -5.77 -4.39
CA LEU A 52 -10.63 -4.70 -4.39
C LEU A 52 -11.37 -3.37 -4.46
N PRO A 53 -10.79 -2.30 -3.94
CA PRO A 53 -11.33 -0.97 -4.19
C PRO A 53 -11.36 -0.69 -5.68
N SER A 54 -12.32 0.13 -6.12
CA SER A 54 -12.30 0.62 -7.49
C SER A 54 -11.08 1.51 -7.69
N ILE A 55 -10.78 1.84 -8.94
CA ILE A 55 -9.65 2.73 -9.24
C ILE A 55 -9.84 4.07 -8.51
N ASP A 56 -11.06 4.61 -8.55
CA ASP A 56 -11.33 5.87 -7.86
C ASP A 56 -11.05 5.76 -6.36
N ASN A 57 -11.48 4.66 -5.77
CA ASN A 57 -11.27 4.46 -4.34
C ASN A 57 -9.80 4.22 -4.01
N PHE A 58 -9.06 3.59 -4.91
CA PHE A 58 -7.61 3.45 -4.73
C PHE A 58 -6.92 4.81 -4.74
N ILE A 59 -7.36 5.73 -5.59
CA ILE A 59 -6.79 7.06 -5.62
C ILE A 59 -7.02 7.77 -4.29
N ILE A 60 -8.24 7.67 -3.76
CA ILE A 60 -8.55 8.28 -2.46
C ILE A 60 -7.70 7.64 -1.37
N LEU A 61 -7.59 6.31 -1.36
CA LEU A 61 -6.76 5.64 -0.37
C LEU A 61 -5.32 6.08 -0.47
N SER A 62 -4.78 6.20 -1.67
CA SER A 62 -3.39 6.60 -1.84
C SER A 62 -3.14 7.97 -1.26
N ARG A 63 -4.11 8.89 -1.40
CA ARG A 63 -3.96 10.23 -0.84
C ARG A 63 -4.08 10.22 0.68
N LEU A 64 -5.04 9.46 1.21
CA LEU A 64 -5.20 9.36 2.66
C LEU A 64 -4.00 8.70 3.31
N LEU A 65 -3.45 7.68 2.68
CA LEU A 65 -2.35 6.93 3.25
C LEU A 65 -0.98 7.47 2.86
N HIS A 66 -0.92 8.49 2.02
CA HIS A 66 0.32 9.06 1.49
C HIS A 66 1.21 7.96 0.93
N THR A 67 0.60 7.03 0.20
CA THR A 67 1.27 5.86 -0.36
C THR A 67 0.77 5.69 -1.78
N SER A 68 1.66 5.42 -2.72
CA SER A 68 1.23 5.25 -4.11
C SER A 68 0.33 4.02 -4.25
N ILE A 69 -0.52 4.02 -5.26
CA ILE A 69 -1.38 2.88 -5.52
C ILE A 69 -0.55 1.62 -5.71
N GLU A 70 0.55 1.75 -6.43
CA GLU A 70 1.42 0.61 -6.70
C GLU A 70 2.00 0.04 -5.40
N ASP A 71 2.29 0.89 -4.43
CA ASP A 71 2.82 0.43 -3.16
C ASP A 71 1.74 -0.15 -2.24
N ILE A 72 0.47 0.16 -2.50
CA ILE A 72 -0.63 -0.43 -1.77
C ILE A 72 -0.93 -1.82 -2.30
N LEU A 73 -0.82 -2.01 -3.61
CA LEU A 73 -1.14 -3.29 -4.23
C LEU A 73 -0.09 -4.34 -3.95
N VAL A 74 -0.51 -5.56 -3.73
CA VAL A 74 0.41 -6.71 -3.70
C VAL A 74 0.16 -7.48 -4.98
N ILE A 75 1.18 -7.56 -5.82
CA ILE A 75 1.08 -8.14 -7.14
C ILE A 75 1.91 -9.41 -7.20
N ASP A 76 1.28 -10.51 -7.56
CA ASP A 76 1.95 -11.77 -7.72
C ASP A 76 2.57 -11.83 -9.10
N GLY A 77 3.78 -12.35 -9.18
CA GLY A 77 4.48 -12.44 -10.46
C GLY A 77 5.26 -11.19 -10.85
N ASP A 78 5.27 -10.17 -9.98
CA ASP A 78 5.97 -8.94 -10.29
C ASP A 78 7.41 -9.05 -9.82
N ILE A 79 8.32 -9.15 -10.79
CA ILE A 79 9.73 -9.28 -10.47
C ILE A 79 10.27 -8.08 -9.71
N SER A 80 9.76 -6.90 -10.00
CA SER A 80 10.20 -5.69 -9.30
C SER A 80 9.87 -5.76 -7.80
N TYR A 81 8.72 -6.35 -7.47
CA TYR A 81 8.34 -6.50 -6.08
C TYR A 81 9.36 -7.38 -5.33
N TYR A 82 9.69 -8.53 -5.91
CA TYR A 82 10.63 -9.44 -5.25
C TYR A 82 12.04 -8.85 -5.16
N ILE A 83 12.50 -8.21 -6.22
CA ILE A 83 13.82 -7.60 -6.21
C ILE A 83 13.87 -6.46 -5.21
N GLY A 84 12.84 -5.62 -5.16
CA GLY A 84 12.79 -4.53 -4.21
C GLY A 84 12.81 -5.00 -2.78
N ASN A 85 12.08 -6.07 -2.48
CA ASN A 85 12.06 -6.62 -1.14
C ASN A 85 13.41 -7.22 -0.77
N PHE A 86 14.06 -7.89 -1.70
CA PHE A 86 15.37 -8.47 -1.46
C PHE A 86 16.38 -7.37 -1.18
N ILE A 87 16.38 -6.30 -1.95
CA ILE A 87 17.30 -5.19 -1.76
C ILE A 87 17.05 -4.51 -0.42
N SER A 88 15.79 -4.31 -0.05
CA SER A 88 15.46 -3.74 1.25
C SER A 88 15.98 -4.62 2.38
N TYR A 89 15.85 -5.92 2.24
CA TYR A 89 16.33 -6.84 3.25
C TYR A 89 17.85 -6.74 3.37
N VAL A 90 18.55 -6.71 2.25
CA VAL A 90 20.01 -6.62 2.25
C VAL A 90 20.46 -5.31 2.90
N ILE A 91 19.81 -4.21 2.58
CA ILE A 91 20.13 -2.93 3.16
C ILE A 91 19.95 -2.95 4.66
N LYS A 92 18.84 -3.49 5.14
CA LYS A 92 18.58 -3.57 6.56
C LYS A 92 19.57 -4.49 7.25
N ALA A 93 19.88 -5.61 6.62
CA ALA A 93 20.82 -6.56 7.19
C ALA A 93 22.23 -5.98 7.30
N SER A 94 22.60 -5.10 6.36
CA SER A 94 23.93 -4.50 6.39
C SER A 94 24.03 -3.44 7.47
N GLY A 95 22.89 -3.02 7.97
CA GLY A 95 22.92 -2.06 9.05
C GLY A 95 23.18 -0.66 8.70
N ARG A 96 23.17 -0.29 7.42
CA ARG A 96 23.54 0.99 7.15
C ARG A 96 22.83 1.83 6.29
N MET A 97 22.23 1.57 5.54
CA MET A 97 21.77 2.41 4.67
C MET A 97 20.71 3.13 5.20
N ARG A 98 20.45 4.17 5.12
CA ARG A 98 19.53 4.81 5.56
C ARG A 98 18.85 5.12 4.61
N THR A 99 18.06 4.85 4.42
CA THR A 99 17.32 5.00 3.46
C THR A 99 17.02 6.25 3.30
N ALA A 100 17.48 6.83 3.70
CA ALA A 100 17.23 7.94 3.60
C ALA A 100 17.16 8.22 2.43
N ALA A 101 17.27 8.35 2.16
CA ALA A 101 17.19 8.65 1.19
C ALA A 101 16.22 8.28 0.48
N TYR A 102 15.71 8.03 0.46
CA TYR A 102 14.82 7.70 -0.33
C TYR A 102 13.66 8.05 0.14
N ASN A 103 13.84 8.31 0.89
CA ASN A 103 12.90 8.60 1.26
C ASN A 103 12.72 9.33 1.90
N GLU A 104 13.24 9.54 2.41
CA GLU A 104 13.18 10.11 2.88
C GLU A 104 13.12 10.95 2.61
N ASP A 105 13.15 11.03 2.81
CA ASP A 105 13.10 11.71 2.51
C ASP A 105 12.55 11.99 2.07
N VAL A 106 12.50 11.75 2.25
CA VAL A 106 12.03 11.78 1.79
C VAL A 106 11.57 11.92 2.21
N ALA A 107 11.07 12.06 2.49
CA ALA A 107 10.73 12.17 2.68
C ALA A 107 10.57 12.78 3.18
N SER A 108 10.58 13.14 3.44
CA SER A 108 10.68 13.62 3.53
C SER A 108 10.28 14.18 3.57
N ASP A 109 10.20 14.79 3.69
CA ASP A 109 10.03 15.17 3.38
C ASP A 109 9.54 15.19 3.38
N GLY A 110 9.55 15.49 3.47
CA GLY A 110 9.04 15.20 3.34
C GLY A 110 8.82 15.19 3.45
N HIS A 111 8.58 15.06 3.00
CA HIS A 111 8.22 14.89 2.77
C HIS A 111 8.12 14.61 2.70
N ARG A 112 8.02 14.76 2.89
CA ARG A 112 7.78 14.42 2.64
C ARG A 112 7.69 14.00 2.64
N ARG A 113 7.35 14.31 2.70
CA ARG A 113 7.16 13.90 2.50
C ARG A 113 7.37 13.61 2.61
#